data_dd1b48adb53f0abc3205575643ce2106
#
_entry.id   dd1b48adb53f0abc3205575643ce2106
#
_cell.length_a   1.000
_cell.length_b   1.000
_cell.length_c   1.000
_cell.angle_alpha   90.00
_cell.angle_beta   90.00
_cell.angle_gamma   90.00
#
_symmetry.space_group_name_H-M   'P 1'
#
loop_
_entity.id
_entity.type
_entity.pdbx_description
1 polymer ?
#
loop_
_entity_poly.entity_id
_entity_poly.type
_entity_poly.pdbx_seq_one_letter_code
_entity_poly.pdbx_strand_id
1 'polypeptide(L)'
;MIFKQFRDGEGCLSYFIGCEKKKEAGVIDPSLNIHQYLETPQGKSFDLRYVIDTHTHADHLSGAGLLAQKTKAKVIMSKETPLQRSIGMGKAPENIKEILKKNGEIPVDWFVGEGDMIQMGEISMNLLHTPGHTRDTMCLLLPDRIFTADILHIGQAGRTDLPGGSSEEMYETLFKKILPLSDDLLVYPGHDYNGNTNSSLGYEKKNNEFLKPRSKSAFVQFVANFFPEIKPGMQCGVKTIVGSHAGGQPTLQSGLGDLILDYMQRHPAEYTVTIDQLKKRVEAKDKILYLLDVRTPEEVAGGVIKGATKIPIDELPKRAEEIPKDREIVAYCASGARSALATLYLRARGFKANSLDHGIHEWEEAGYPIEK
;
A
#
# COMPACT_ATOMS: atom_id res chain seq x y z
N MET A 1 -25.89 6.17 9.48
CA MET A 1 -24.54 5.76 9.08
C MET A 1 -23.94 6.84 8.19
N ILE A 2 -22.70 7.27 8.46
CA ILE A 2 -21.88 8.11 7.55
C ILE A 2 -21.06 7.18 6.68
N PHE A 3 -20.92 7.53 5.41
CA PHE A 3 -20.13 6.80 4.44
C PHE A 3 -19.41 7.77 3.51
N LYS A 4 -18.12 7.55 3.27
CA LYS A 4 -17.33 8.32 2.32
C LYS A 4 -16.34 7.42 1.60
N GLN A 5 -16.33 7.50 0.28
CA GLN A 5 -15.36 6.84 -0.57
C GLN A 5 -14.23 7.82 -0.90
N PHE A 6 -13.02 7.33 -0.91
CA PHE A 6 -11.83 8.03 -1.38
C PHE A 6 -11.24 7.28 -2.55
N ARG A 7 -10.65 8.02 -3.45
CA ARG A 7 -9.91 7.47 -4.60
C ARG A 7 -8.50 8.00 -4.56
N ASP A 8 -7.53 7.11 -4.68
CA ASP A 8 -6.12 7.44 -4.68
C ASP A 8 -5.42 6.78 -5.88
N GLY A 9 -4.39 7.44 -6.40
CA GLY A 9 -3.63 6.93 -7.54
C GLY A 9 -4.48 6.57 -8.76
N GLU A 10 -4.11 5.49 -9.43
CA GLU A 10 -4.74 5.01 -10.67
C GLU A 10 -5.96 4.10 -10.40
N GLY A 11 -6.79 4.41 -9.39
CA GLY A 11 -8.05 3.70 -9.19
C GLY A 11 -8.19 2.93 -7.89
N CYS A 12 -7.24 3.00 -6.97
CA CYS A 12 -7.38 2.43 -5.63
C CYS A 12 -8.51 3.12 -4.88
N LEU A 13 -9.38 2.35 -4.24
CA LEU A 13 -10.52 2.82 -3.49
C LEU A 13 -10.39 2.46 -2.02
N SER A 14 -10.70 3.42 -1.17
CA SER A 14 -10.76 3.23 0.27
C SER A 14 -12.03 3.86 0.84
N TYR A 15 -12.44 3.41 2.01
CA TYR A 15 -13.75 3.76 2.53
C TYR A 15 -13.70 4.14 3.99
N PHE A 16 -14.32 5.28 4.31
CA PHE A 16 -14.65 5.65 5.69
C PHE A 16 -16.09 5.31 5.97
N ILE A 17 -16.34 4.59 7.06
CA ILE A 17 -17.67 4.23 7.52
C ILE A 17 -17.81 4.58 8.99
N GLY A 18 -18.91 5.23 9.39
CA GLY A 18 -19.09 5.73 10.76
C GLY A 18 -20.51 5.62 11.29
N CYS A 19 -20.61 5.25 12.55
CA CYS A 19 -21.87 5.24 13.32
C CYS A 19 -22.10 6.62 13.95
N GLU A 20 -23.07 7.38 13.45
CA GLU A 20 -23.35 8.74 13.93
C GLU A 20 -23.75 8.80 15.39
N LYS A 21 -24.52 7.82 15.88
CA LYS A 21 -24.98 7.79 17.26
C LYS A 21 -23.84 7.54 18.26
N LYS A 22 -22.93 6.64 17.92
CA LYS A 22 -21.81 6.27 18.82
C LYS A 22 -20.55 7.06 18.52
N LYS A 23 -20.51 7.81 17.43
CA LYS A 23 -19.30 8.51 16.96
C LYS A 23 -18.09 7.60 16.78
N GLU A 24 -18.32 6.33 16.45
CA GLU A 24 -17.30 5.34 16.15
C GLU A 24 -17.20 5.16 14.63
N ALA A 25 -15.98 5.01 14.14
CA ALA A 25 -15.71 4.86 12.72
C ALA A 25 -14.64 3.80 12.41
N GLY A 26 -14.60 3.38 11.15
CA GLY A 26 -13.54 2.54 10.59
C GLY A 26 -13.13 3.04 9.21
N VAL A 27 -11.92 2.68 8.81
CA VAL A 27 -11.42 2.88 7.44
C VAL A 27 -11.08 1.52 6.85
N ILE A 28 -11.54 1.28 5.61
CA ILE A 28 -11.29 0.06 4.85
C ILE A 28 -10.29 0.41 3.74
N ASP A 29 -9.25 -0.42 3.60
CA ASP A 29 -8.17 -0.34 2.61
C ASP A 29 -7.54 1.06 2.51
N PRO A 30 -7.03 1.63 3.62
CA PRO A 30 -6.49 2.98 3.60
C PRO A 30 -5.22 3.08 2.76
N SER A 31 -5.13 4.12 1.94
CA SER A 31 -3.87 4.52 1.32
C SER A 31 -2.92 5.16 2.32
N LEU A 32 -1.66 5.37 1.90
CA LEU A 32 -0.65 6.07 2.71
C LEU A 32 -1.04 7.52 3.04
N ASN A 33 -1.89 8.17 2.23
CA ASN A 33 -2.40 9.50 2.52
C ASN A 33 -3.44 9.48 3.66
N ILE A 34 -2.99 9.21 4.88
CA ILE A 34 -3.87 9.11 6.04
C ILE A 34 -4.58 10.43 6.40
N HIS A 35 -4.04 11.58 5.98
CA HIS A 35 -4.64 12.89 6.23
C HIS A 35 -6.03 13.03 5.59
N GLN A 36 -6.25 12.40 4.43
CA GLN A 36 -7.56 12.41 3.77
C GLN A 36 -8.69 11.79 4.63
N TYR A 37 -8.36 10.92 5.57
CA TYR A 37 -9.34 10.34 6.50
C TYR A 37 -9.50 11.19 7.76
N LEU A 38 -8.39 11.72 8.32
CA LEU A 38 -8.34 12.40 9.60
C LEU A 38 -8.76 13.87 9.53
N GLU A 39 -8.46 14.56 8.43
CA GLU A 39 -8.72 16.00 8.30
C GLU A 39 -10.13 16.34 7.81
N THR A 40 -10.91 15.34 7.40
CA THR A 40 -12.31 15.56 7.06
C THR A 40 -13.13 15.91 8.31
N PRO A 41 -14.29 16.62 8.17
CA PRO A 41 -15.18 16.84 9.30
C PRO A 41 -15.57 15.54 10.01
N GLN A 42 -15.73 14.45 9.26
CA GLN A 42 -16.03 13.12 9.78
C GLN A 42 -14.84 12.58 10.56
N GLY A 43 -13.62 12.59 10.03
CA GLY A 43 -12.41 12.14 10.70
C GLY A 43 -12.14 12.86 12.02
N LYS A 44 -12.42 14.17 12.08
CA LYS A 44 -12.27 14.98 13.31
C LYS A 44 -13.37 14.75 14.35
N SER A 45 -14.52 14.21 13.94
CA SER A 45 -15.72 14.09 14.78
C SER A 45 -15.99 12.69 15.29
N PHE A 46 -15.26 11.69 14.79
CA PHE A 46 -15.45 10.28 15.13
C PHE A 46 -14.21 9.69 15.80
N ASP A 47 -14.43 8.76 16.73
CA ASP A 47 -13.39 7.89 17.25
C ASP A 47 -13.11 6.77 16.23
N LEU A 48 -11.93 6.79 15.62
CA LEU A 48 -11.54 5.76 14.67
C LEU A 48 -11.16 4.50 15.44
N ARG A 49 -12.06 3.51 15.44
CA ARG A 49 -11.93 2.26 16.19
C ARG A 49 -11.16 1.19 15.43
N TYR A 50 -11.35 1.13 14.10
CA TYR A 50 -10.84 0.06 13.27
C TYR A 50 -10.23 0.59 11.98
N VAL A 51 -9.17 -0.07 11.59
CA VAL A 51 -8.58 0.01 10.25
C VAL A 51 -8.56 -1.41 9.70
N ILE A 52 -9.18 -1.61 8.54
CA ILE A 52 -9.40 -2.93 7.97
C ILE A 52 -8.69 -3.00 6.63
N ASP A 53 -7.73 -3.89 6.47
CA ASP A 53 -7.20 -4.26 5.17
C ASP A 53 -7.93 -5.53 4.69
N THR A 54 -8.60 -5.44 3.55
CA THR A 54 -9.40 -6.55 3.00
C THR A 54 -8.53 -7.70 2.51
N HIS A 55 -7.28 -7.43 2.17
CA HIS A 55 -6.29 -8.42 1.73
C HIS A 55 -4.86 -7.87 1.83
N THR A 56 -3.88 -8.71 1.58
CA THR A 56 -2.49 -8.27 1.41
C THR A 56 -2.34 -7.64 0.03
N HIS A 57 -2.31 -6.31 -0.02
CA HIS A 57 -2.18 -5.55 -1.26
C HIS A 57 -0.83 -5.82 -1.94
N ALA A 58 -0.84 -5.99 -3.26
CA ALA A 58 0.36 -6.21 -4.07
C ALA A 58 0.72 -4.99 -4.93
N ASP A 59 -0.19 -4.05 -5.07
CA ASP A 59 -0.18 -2.91 -5.99
C ASP A 59 0.12 -1.58 -5.30
N HIS A 60 -0.18 -1.47 -4.00
CA HIS A 60 0.10 -0.29 -3.19
C HIS A 60 0.48 -0.64 -1.75
N LEU A 61 1.02 0.34 -1.04
CA LEU A 61 1.27 0.23 0.39
C LEU A 61 0.03 0.64 1.19
N SER A 62 -0.39 -0.21 2.12
CA SER A 62 -1.48 0.14 3.03
C SER A 62 -1.08 1.20 4.06
N GLY A 63 -1.96 2.17 4.28
CA GLY A 63 -1.87 3.16 5.34
C GLY A 63 -2.31 2.65 6.72
N ALA A 64 -2.70 1.37 6.85
CA ALA A 64 -3.30 0.84 8.08
C ALA A 64 -2.38 1.00 9.30
N GLY A 65 -1.10 0.68 9.16
CA GLY A 65 -0.13 0.86 10.25
C GLY A 65 0.04 2.31 10.69
N LEU A 66 0.08 3.25 9.72
CA LEU A 66 0.20 4.69 10.02
C LEU A 66 -1.05 5.23 10.69
N LEU A 67 -2.24 4.84 10.21
CA LEU A 67 -3.51 5.22 10.81
C LEU A 67 -3.64 4.68 12.24
N ALA A 68 -3.34 3.40 12.44
CA ALA A 68 -3.37 2.77 13.76
C ALA A 68 -2.41 3.46 14.74
N GLN A 69 -1.19 3.77 14.33
CA GLN A 69 -0.22 4.50 15.15
C GLN A 69 -0.75 5.88 15.57
N LYS A 70 -1.38 6.62 14.63
CA LYS A 70 -1.85 7.98 14.86
C LYS A 70 -3.13 8.05 15.69
N THR A 71 -4.03 7.07 15.55
CA THR A 71 -5.37 7.09 16.15
C THR A 71 -5.57 6.08 17.26
N LYS A 72 -4.67 5.11 17.41
CA LYS A 72 -4.81 3.92 18.26
C LYS A 72 -5.95 2.98 17.82
N ALA A 73 -6.44 3.12 16.60
CA ALA A 73 -7.40 2.21 16.00
C ALA A 73 -6.79 0.81 15.89
N LYS A 74 -7.61 -0.22 16.05
CA LYS A 74 -7.20 -1.61 15.89
C LYS A 74 -7.12 -1.99 14.43
N VAL A 75 -6.01 -2.62 14.04
CA VAL A 75 -5.84 -3.17 12.69
C VAL A 75 -6.49 -4.54 12.62
N ILE A 76 -7.36 -4.71 11.62
CA ILE A 76 -8.08 -5.97 11.35
C ILE A 76 -7.64 -6.50 9.98
N MET A 77 -7.28 -7.77 9.92
CA MET A 77 -6.97 -8.50 8.69
C MET A 77 -7.50 -9.94 8.75
N SER A 78 -7.46 -10.63 7.63
CA SER A 78 -7.86 -12.03 7.54
C SER A 78 -6.96 -12.97 8.35
N LYS A 79 -7.54 -14.06 8.89
CA LYS A 79 -6.80 -15.17 9.51
C LYS A 79 -5.81 -15.83 8.54
N GLU A 80 -6.03 -15.69 7.23
CA GLU A 80 -5.15 -16.21 6.18
C GLU A 80 -3.96 -15.28 5.86
N THR A 81 -3.96 -14.05 6.37
CA THR A 81 -2.91 -13.05 6.09
C THR A 81 -1.49 -13.53 6.45
N PRO A 82 -1.22 -14.21 7.57
CA PRO A 82 0.13 -14.69 7.85
C PRO A 82 0.64 -15.67 6.78
N LEU A 83 -0.24 -16.56 6.28
CA LEU A 83 0.10 -17.48 5.21
C LEU A 83 0.28 -16.75 3.88
N GLN A 84 -0.63 -15.83 3.53
CA GLN A 84 -0.52 -15.00 2.33
C GLN A 84 0.80 -14.22 2.29
N ARG A 85 1.17 -13.56 3.38
CA ARG A 85 2.44 -12.84 3.50
C ARG A 85 3.64 -13.77 3.32
N SER A 86 3.59 -15.00 3.87
CA SER A 86 4.66 -15.98 3.70
C SER A 86 4.83 -16.44 2.24
N ILE A 87 3.73 -16.59 1.50
CA ILE A 87 3.73 -16.91 0.07
C ILE A 87 4.36 -15.75 -0.74
N GLY A 88 3.95 -14.53 -0.47
CA GLY A 88 4.52 -13.33 -1.09
C GLY A 88 6.02 -13.20 -0.82
N MET A 89 6.43 -13.38 0.44
CA MET A 89 7.84 -13.37 0.84
C MET A 89 8.65 -14.49 0.18
N GLY A 90 8.06 -15.67 -0.06
CA GLY A 90 8.75 -16.78 -0.74
C GLY A 90 9.31 -16.40 -2.11
N LYS A 91 8.66 -15.48 -2.81
CA LYS A 91 9.05 -14.97 -4.15
C LYS A 91 9.87 -13.68 -4.12
N ALA A 92 9.98 -13.02 -2.96
CA ALA A 92 10.76 -11.79 -2.84
C ALA A 92 12.27 -12.05 -2.79
N PRO A 93 13.13 -11.17 -3.33
CA PRO A 93 14.57 -11.20 -3.12
C PRO A 93 14.95 -11.21 -1.64
N GLU A 94 16.07 -11.85 -1.28
CA GLU A 94 16.42 -12.10 0.14
C GLU A 94 16.57 -10.82 0.98
N ASN A 95 17.17 -9.77 0.40
CA ASN A 95 17.27 -8.45 1.02
C ASN A 95 15.90 -7.80 1.29
N ILE A 96 14.94 -7.98 0.37
CA ILE A 96 13.56 -7.53 0.57
C ILE A 96 12.88 -8.36 1.66
N LYS A 97 13.10 -9.68 1.70
CA LYS A 97 12.59 -10.54 2.78
C LYS A 97 13.08 -10.08 4.16
N GLU A 98 14.36 -9.70 4.30
CA GLU A 98 14.86 -9.16 5.56
C GLU A 98 14.21 -7.83 5.95
N ILE A 99 14.03 -6.93 4.98
CA ILE A 99 13.34 -5.65 5.19
C ILE A 99 11.87 -5.90 5.61
N LEU A 100 11.16 -6.76 4.90
CA LEU A 100 9.77 -7.10 5.21
C LEU A 100 9.64 -7.84 6.55
N LYS A 101 10.52 -8.80 6.86
CA LYS A 101 10.51 -9.50 8.15
C LYS A 101 10.73 -8.59 9.36
N LYS A 102 11.55 -7.55 9.20
CA LYS A 102 11.87 -6.62 10.31
C LYS A 102 10.88 -5.44 10.40
N ASN A 103 10.20 -5.08 9.31
CA ASN A 103 9.53 -3.77 9.20
C ASN A 103 8.19 -3.80 8.47
N GLY A 104 7.89 -4.84 7.72
CA GLY A 104 6.74 -4.88 6.82
C GLY A 104 5.50 -5.51 7.42
N GLU A 105 5.55 -5.99 8.64
CA GLU A 105 4.35 -6.47 9.30
C GLU A 105 3.65 -5.29 9.96
N ILE A 106 2.61 -4.81 9.31
CA ILE A 106 1.59 -4.00 9.99
C ILE A 106 1.14 -4.86 11.18
N PRO A 107 1.31 -4.40 12.43
CA PRO A 107 0.81 -5.14 13.58
C PRO A 107 -0.69 -5.34 13.41
N VAL A 108 -1.15 -6.59 13.43
CA VAL A 108 -2.57 -6.92 13.33
C VAL A 108 -3.09 -7.20 14.72
N ASP A 109 -4.07 -6.40 15.16
CA ASP A 109 -4.67 -6.54 16.49
C ASP A 109 -5.74 -7.61 16.51
N TRP A 110 -6.40 -7.84 15.38
CA TRP A 110 -7.50 -8.80 15.29
C TRP A 110 -7.51 -9.50 13.95
N PHE A 111 -7.29 -10.81 13.96
CA PHE A 111 -7.45 -11.67 12.81
C PHE A 111 -8.87 -12.22 12.75
N VAL A 112 -9.55 -11.99 11.62
CA VAL A 112 -10.95 -12.37 11.38
C VAL A 112 -11.07 -13.41 10.26
N GLY A 113 -12.13 -14.22 10.29
CA GLY A 113 -12.40 -15.27 9.31
C GLY A 113 -13.87 -15.35 8.89
N GLU A 114 -14.22 -16.39 8.13
CA GLU A 114 -15.58 -16.63 7.66
C GLU A 114 -16.59 -16.59 8.80
N GLY A 115 -17.64 -15.77 8.65
CA GLY A 115 -18.73 -15.63 9.61
C GLY A 115 -18.43 -14.74 10.82
N ASP A 116 -17.20 -14.25 10.99
CA ASP A 116 -16.90 -13.27 12.03
C ASP A 116 -17.63 -11.95 11.70
N MET A 117 -17.98 -11.20 12.75
CA MET A 117 -18.69 -9.94 12.64
C MET A 117 -17.87 -8.81 13.30
N ILE A 118 -17.67 -7.74 12.54
CA ILE A 118 -17.06 -6.50 13.06
C ILE A 118 -18.18 -5.55 13.47
N GLN A 119 -18.24 -5.24 14.77
CA GLN A 119 -19.23 -4.32 15.32
C GLN A 119 -18.63 -2.94 15.54
N MET A 120 -19.23 -1.91 14.97
CA MET A 120 -18.82 -0.53 15.08
C MET A 120 -20.03 0.37 15.42
N GLY A 121 -20.21 0.63 16.70
CA GLY A 121 -21.45 1.24 17.20
C GLY A 121 -22.66 0.37 16.85
N GLU A 122 -23.61 0.92 16.07
CA GLU A 122 -24.78 0.18 15.57
C GLU A 122 -24.57 -0.45 14.17
N ILE A 123 -23.38 -0.33 13.61
CA ILE A 123 -23.06 -0.89 12.30
C ILE A 123 -22.44 -2.27 12.52
N SER A 124 -23.03 -3.29 11.89
CA SER A 124 -22.51 -4.65 11.87
C SER A 124 -22.05 -5.00 10.46
N MET A 125 -20.80 -5.44 10.34
CA MET A 125 -20.21 -5.90 9.07
C MET A 125 -19.91 -7.39 9.21
N ASN A 126 -20.62 -8.22 8.43
CA ASN A 126 -20.35 -9.65 8.37
C ASN A 126 -19.18 -9.90 7.41
N LEU A 127 -18.29 -10.78 7.83
CA LEU A 127 -17.11 -11.12 7.05
C LEU A 127 -17.36 -12.37 6.22
N LEU A 128 -17.04 -12.28 4.93
CA LEU A 128 -16.98 -13.41 4.00
C LEU A 128 -15.52 -13.61 3.62
N HIS A 129 -14.96 -14.77 3.90
CA HIS A 129 -13.66 -15.16 3.35
C HIS A 129 -13.83 -15.50 1.87
N THR A 130 -13.19 -14.74 1.02
CA THR A 130 -13.38 -14.72 -0.44
C THR A 130 -12.06 -14.86 -1.18
N PRO A 131 -11.36 -16.00 -1.07
CA PRO A 131 -10.10 -16.21 -1.78
C PRO A 131 -10.30 -16.23 -3.30
N GLY A 132 -9.22 -15.90 -4.01
CA GLY A 132 -9.19 -15.91 -5.48
C GLY A 132 -8.20 -14.90 -6.04
N HIS A 133 -8.32 -13.62 -5.69
CA HIS A 133 -7.33 -12.59 -6.00
C HIS A 133 -6.05 -12.81 -5.17
N THR A 134 -6.21 -12.86 -3.85
CA THR A 134 -5.22 -13.39 -2.92
C THR A 134 -5.89 -14.42 -2.01
N ARG A 135 -5.09 -15.21 -1.29
CA ARG A 135 -5.62 -16.20 -0.36
C ARG A 135 -6.37 -15.59 0.81
N ASP A 136 -5.93 -14.42 1.27
CA ASP A 136 -6.46 -13.73 2.44
C ASP A 136 -7.56 -12.73 2.13
N THR A 137 -8.01 -12.64 0.88
CA THR A 137 -9.05 -11.68 0.51
C THR A 137 -10.35 -11.96 1.25
N MET A 138 -10.96 -10.90 1.77
CA MET A 138 -12.25 -10.93 2.44
C MET A 138 -13.17 -9.83 1.93
N CYS A 139 -14.45 -10.14 1.83
CA CYS A 139 -15.50 -9.16 1.59
C CYS A 139 -16.19 -8.79 2.91
N LEU A 140 -16.66 -7.54 3.01
CA LEU A 140 -17.41 -7.06 4.16
C LEU A 140 -18.85 -6.79 3.74
N LEU A 141 -19.78 -7.55 4.30
CA LEU A 141 -21.20 -7.51 3.96
C LEU A 141 -21.99 -6.74 5.02
N LEU A 142 -22.71 -5.70 4.58
CA LEU A 142 -23.69 -4.94 5.34
C LEU A 142 -25.09 -5.21 4.77
N PRO A 143 -26.17 -4.77 5.44
CA PRO A 143 -27.53 -5.01 4.96
C PRO A 143 -27.84 -4.42 3.58
N ASP A 144 -27.20 -3.31 3.19
CA ASP A 144 -27.46 -2.56 1.95
C ASP A 144 -26.29 -2.57 0.95
N ARG A 145 -25.12 -3.07 1.35
CA ARG A 145 -23.90 -3.02 0.52
C ARG A 145 -22.90 -4.11 0.84
N ILE A 146 -22.01 -4.31 -0.09
CA ILE A 146 -20.85 -5.20 0.08
C ILE A 146 -19.58 -4.49 -0.40
N PHE A 147 -18.52 -4.54 0.42
CA PHE A 147 -17.16 -4.19 0.00
C PHE A 147 -16.52 -5.45 -0.53
N THR A 148 -16.24 -5.46 -1.83
CA THR A 148 -15.85 -6.66 -2.56
C THR A 148 -14.34 -6.81 -2.72
N ALA A 149 -13.55 -5.88 -2.15
CA ALA A 149 -12.10 -5.89 -2.35
C ALA A 149 -11.76 -6.08 -3.86
N ASP A 150 -10.80 -6.95 -4.15
CA ASP A 150 -10.42 -7.28 -5.52
C ASP A 150 -10.99 -8.62 -6.01
N ILE A 151 -12.10 -9.06 -5.43
CA ILE A 151 -12.85 -10.22 -5.93
C ILE A 151 -13.78 -9.82 -7.06
N LEU A 152 -14.51 -8.72 -6.88
CA LEU A 152 -15.46 -8.22 -7.86
C LEU A 152 -15.29 -6.72 -8.02
N HIS A 153 -14.84 -6.30 -9.19
CA HIS A 153 -14.82 -4.91 -9.63
C HIS A 153 -16.07 -4.58 -10.45
N ILE A 154 -16.25 -3.31 -10.79
CA ILE A 154 -17.35 -2.88 -11.67
C ILE A 154 -17.03 -3.32 -13.11
N GLY A 155 -17.83 -4.24 -13.64
CA GLY A 155 -17.68 -4.80 -14.98
C GLY A 155 -16.60 -5.86 -15.15
N GLN A 156 -15.83 -6.18 -14.11
CA GLN A 156 -14.77 -7.22 -14.16
C GLN A 156 -14.51 -7.84 -12.77
N ALA A 157 -13.52 -8.71 -12.68
CA ALA A 157 -13.00 -9.23 -11.41
C ALA A 157 -11.49 -8.96 -11.30
N GLY A 158 -10.92 -9.12 -10.12
CA GLY A 158 -9.48 -9.02 -9.91
C GLY A 158 -8.70 -10.17 -10.55
N ARG A 159 -7.41 -9.96 -10.75
CA ARG A 159 -6.47 -10.98 -11.25
C ARG A 159 -6.32 -12.10 -10.24
N THR A 160 -5.96 -13.27 -10.76
CA THR A 160 -5.74 -14.48 -9.94
C THR A 160 -4.34 -15.08 -10.10
N ASP A 161 -3.49 -14.45 -10.89
CA ASP A 161 -2.14 -14.89 -11.22
C ASP A 161 -1.05 -14.28 -10.33
N LEU A 162 -1.46 -13.59 -9.27
CA LEU A 162 -0.60 -13.07 -8.21
C LEU A 162 -0.19 -14.17 -7.21
N PRO A 163 0.86 -13.95 -6.39
CA PRO A 163 1.21 -14.86 -5.31
C PRO A 163 0.02 -15.12 -4.37
N GLY A 164 -0.38 -16.37 -4.23
CA GLY A 164 -1.55 -16.78 -3.43
C GLY A 164 -2.90 -16.63 -4.13
N GLY A 165 -2.92 -16.17 -5.39
CA GLY A 165 -4.13 -16.13 -6.20
C GLY A 165 -4.48 -17.49 -6.82
N SER A 166 -5.77 -17.71 -7.12
CA SER A 166 -6.30 -18.92 -7.73
C SER A 166 -7.60 -18.66 -8.47
N SER A 167 -7.62 -18.96 -9.76
CA SER A 167 -8.84 -18.85 -10.58
C SER A 167 -9.92 -19.85 -10.15
N GLU A 168 -9.52 -21.01 -9.64
CA GLU A 168 -10.45 -22.03 -9.10
C GLU A 168 -11.14 -21.53 -7.83
N GLU A 169 -10.37 -20.91 -6.91
CA GLU A 169 -10.94 -20.31 -5.69
C GLU A 169 -11.80 -19.09 -6.03
N MET A 170 -11.38 -18.27 -7.00
CA MET A 170 -12.18 -17.14 -7.52
C MET A 170 -13.54 -17.62 -8.04
N TYR A 171 -13.56 -18.72 -8.79
CA TYR A 171 -14.82 -19.32 -9.23
C TYR A 171 -15.74 -19.71 -8.06
N GLU A 172 -15.19 -20.43 -7.07
CA GLU A 172 -15.98 -20.83 -5.88
C GLU A 172 -16.51 -19.60 -5.13
N THR A 173 -15.66 -18.60 -4.97
CA THR A 173 -16.03 -17.32 -4.33
C THR A 173 -17.16 -16.62 -5.09
N LEU A 174 -16.99 -16.38 -6.39
CA LEU A 174 -17.97 -15.64 -7.19
C LEU A 174 -19.30 -16.39 -7.32
N PHE A 175 -19.25 -17.68 -7.65
CA PHE A 175 -20.46 -18.45 -7.98
C PHE A 175 -21.19 -19.00 -6.76
N LYS A 176 -20.50 -19.27 -5.65
CA LYS A 176 -21.12 -19.88 -4.46
C LYS A 176 -21.32 -18.91 -3.30
N LYS A 177 -20.57 -17.82 -3.24
CA LYS A 177 -20.69 -16.84 -2.14
C LYS A 177 -21.29 -15.53 -2.58
N ILE A 178 -20.85 -14.97 -3.72
CA ILE A 178 -21.27 -13.63 -4.17
C ILE A 178 -22.58 -13.71 -4.96
N LEU A 179 -22.69 -14.56 -5.98
CA LEU A 179 -23.90 -14.67 -6.80
C LEU A 179 -25.19 -14.97 -6.02
N PRO A 180 -25.20 -15.77 -4.92
CA PRO A 180 -26.40 -16.01 -4.14
C PRO A 180 -26.90 -14.81 -3.33
N LEU A 181 -26.11 -13.74 -3.17
CA LEU A 181 -26.50 -12.56 -2.42
C LEU A 181 -27.57 -11.75 -3.16
N SER A 182 -28.26 -10.82 -2.44
CA SER A 182 -29.33 -9.97 -2.99
C SER A 182 -28.84 -9.08 -4.12
N ASP A 183 -29.65 -8.95 -5.16
CA ASP A 183 -29.41 -8.06 -6.30
C ASP A 183 -29.38 -6.57 -5.91
N ASP A 184 -30.05 -6.21 -4.81
CA ASP A 184 -30.14 -4.82 -4.34
C ASP A 184 -28.88 -4.32 -3.63
N LEU A 185 -27.93 -5.21 -3.31
CA LEU A 185 -26.68 -4.83 -2.66
C LEU A 185 -25.87 -3.89 -3.55
N LEU A 186 -25.46 -2.75 -3.00
CA LEU A 186 -24.46 -1.90 -3.63
C LEU A 186 -23.07 -2.53 -3.54
N VAL A 187 -22.35 -2.57 -4.64
CA VAL A 187 -21.00 -3.13 -4.76
C VAL A 187 -19.98 -2.01 -4.67
N TYR A 188 -19.06 -2.11 -3.72
CA TYR A 188 -17.94 -1.21 -3.49
C TYR A 188 -16.62 -1.98 -3.60
N PRO A 189 -15.91 -1.91 -4.74
CA PRO A 189 -14.69 -2.68 -4.98
C PRO A 189 -13.44 -2.04 -4.35
N GLY A 190 -12.31 -2.78 -4.32
CA GLY A 190 -11.00 -2.25 -3.96
C GLY A 190 -10.42 -1.33 -5.04
N HIS A 191 -10.79 -1.58 -6.32
CA HIS A 191 -10.31 -0.80 -7.47
C HIS A 191 -11.41 -0.47 -8.46
N ASP A 192 -11.30 0.72 -9.07
CA ASP A 192 -12.06 1.10 -10.26
C ASP A 192 -11.24 2.05 -11.12
N TYR A 193 -10.96 1.64 -12.36
CA TYR A 193 -10.14 2.38 -13.33
C TYR A 193 -10.95 3.27 -14.27
N ASN A 194 -12.29 3.23 -14.18
CA ASN A 194 -13.20 3.92 -15.10
C ASN A 194 -13.90 5.13 -14.50
N GLY A 195 -13.60 5.48 -13.25
CA GLY A 195 -14.21 6.62 -12.58
C GLY A 195 -15.58 6.35 -11.95
N ASN A 196 -16.01 5.08 -11.89
CA ASN A 196 -17.27 4.72 -11.24
C ASN A 196 -17.12 4.81 -9.71
N THR A 197 -18.21 5.07 -9.02
CA THR A 197 -18.26 5.11 -7.56
C THR A 197 -18.73 3.79 -6.95
N ASN A 198 -19.71 3.16 -7.55
CA ASN A 198 -20.28 1.87 -7.14
C ASN A 198 -21.10 1.27 -8.29
N SER A 199 -21.54 0.03 -8.07
CA SER A 199 -22.52 -0.67 -8.91
C SER A 199 -23.56 -1.32 -8.02
N SER A 200 -24.50 -2.09 -8.59
CA SER A 200 -25.34 -3.02 -7.83
C SER A 200 -25.02 -4.46 -8.22
N LEU A 201 -25.19 -5.38 -7.28
CA LEU A 201 -24.92 -6.79 -7.56
C LEU A 201 -25.82 -7.33 -8.68
N GLY A 202 -27.06 -6.88 -8.75
CA GLY A 202 -27.97 -7.24 -9.83
C GLY A 202 -27.52 -6.72 -11.20
N TYR A 203 -26.90 -5.53 -11.27
CA TYR A 203 -26.30 -5.01 -12.50
C TYR A 203 -25.08 -5.86 -12.90
N GLU A 204 -24.19 -6.17 -11.95
CA GLU A 204 -23.02 -7.00 -12.20
C GLU A 204 -23.40 -8.40 -12.68
N LYS A 205 -24.38 -9.06 -12.06
CA LYS A 205 -24.90 -10.37 -12.49
C LYS A 205 -25.33 -10.39 -13.97
N LYS A 206 -25.92 -9.27 -14.43
CA LYS A 206 -26.41 -9.13 -15.82
C LYS A 206 -25.31 -8.77 -16.81
N ASN A 207 -24.35 -7.93 -16.42
CA ASN A 207 -23.45 -7.26 -17.36
C ASN A 207 -21.99 -7.66 -17.22
N ASN A 208 -21.56 -8.18 -16.07
CA ASN A 208 -20.16 -8.55 -15.84
C ASN A 208 -19.86 -9.94 -16.42
N GLU A 209 -18.91 -10.01 -17.36
CA GLU A 209 -18.54 -11.26 -18.02
C GLU A 209 -17.97 -12.31 -17.06
N PHE A 210 -17.35 -11.92 -15.95
CA PHE A 210 -16.84 -12.85 -14.94
C PHE A 210 -17.96 -13.56 -14.17
N LEU A 211 -19.17 -13.02 -14.15
CA LEU A 211 -20.33 -13.59 -13.46
C LEU A 211 -21.25 -14.39 -14.39
N LYS A 212 -20.96 -14.48 -15.70
CA LYS A 212 -21.75 -15.25 -16.63
C LYS A 212 -21.67 -16.75 -16.32
N PRO A 213 -22.80 -17.49 -16.41
CA PRO A 213 -22.83 -18.91 -16.15
C PRO A 213 -21.85 -19.69 -17.02
N ARG A 214 -20.96 -20.46 -16.39
CA ARG A 214 -20.00 -21.34 -17.06
C ARG A 214 -19.49 -22.40 -16.10
N SER A 215 -18.88 -23.46 -16.63
CA SER A 215 -18.22 -24.46 -15.78
C SER A 215 -16.95 -23.87 -15.14
N LYS A 216 -16.49 -24.46 -14.03
CA LYS A 216 -15.24 -24.02 -13.38
C LYS A 216 -14.05 -24.06 -14.35
N SER A 217 -13.91 -25.14 -15.13
CA SER A 217 -12.80 -25.25 -16.10
C SER A 217 -12.87 -24.18 -17.19
N ALA A 218 -14.08 -23.85 -17.68
CA ALA A 218 -14.28 -22.77 -18.65
C ALA A 218 -14.00 -21.39 -18.03
N PHE A 219 -14.30 -21.20 -16.74
CA PHE A 219 -13.97 -19.96 -16.02
C PHE A 219 -12.46 -19.79 -15.89
N VAL A 220 -11.75 -20.81 -15.43
CA VAL A 220 -10.28 -20.78 -15.30
C VAL A 220 -9.62 -20.44 -16.64
N GLN A 221 -10.04 -21.04 -17.72
CA GLN A 221 -9.54 -20.75 -19.04
C GLN A 221 -9.89 -19.32 -19.50
N PHE A 222 -11.10 -18.84 -19.19
CA PHE A 222 -11.52 -17.47 -19.48
C PHE A 222 -10.63 -16.45 -18.77
N VAL A 223 -10.39 -16.65 -17.46
CA VAL A 223 -9.54 -15.76 -16.65
C VAL A 223 -8.10 -15.73 -17.17
N ALA A 224 -7.54 -16.91 -17.49
CA ALA A 224 -6.19 -17.01 -18.06
C ALA A 224 -6.05 -16.27 -19.39
N ASN A 225 -7.10 -16.27 -20.23
CA ASN A 225 -7.10 -15.54 -21.50
C ASN A 225 -7.41 -14.05 -21.35
N PHE A 226 -8.12 -13.66 -20.31
CA PHE A 226 -8.55 -12.27 -20.09
C PHE A 226 -7.41 -11.39 -19.59
N PHE A 227 -6.63 -11.89 -18.64
CA PHE A 227 -5.49 -11.14 -18.11
C PHE A 227 -4.22 -11.50 -18.91
N PRO A 228 -3.53 -10.51 -19.51
CA PRO A 228 -2.26 -10.77 -20.16
C PRO A 228 -1.24 -11.26 -19.15
N GLU A 229 -0.36 -12.17 -19.56
CA GLU A 229 0.73 -12.67 -18.72
C GLU A 229 1.53 -11.51 -18.11
N ILE A 230 1.78 -11.62 -16.81
CA ILE A 230 2.70 -10.70 -16.12
C ILE A 230 4.11 -11.03 -16.61
N LYS A 231 4.65 -10.19 -17.49
CA LYS A 231 6.05 -10.32 -17.89
C LYS A 231 6.96 -10.19 -16.67
N PRO A 232 8.08 -10.94 -16.60
CA PRO A 232 9.06 -10.73 -15.53
C PRO A 232 9.42 -9.25 -15.40
N GLY A 233 9.18 -8.64 -14.24
CA GLY A 233 9.34 -7.19 -13.99
C GLY A 233 8.07 -6.35 -14.11
N MET A 234 6.93 -6.91 -14.57
CA MET A 234 5.65 -6.23 -14.58
C MET A 234 4.83 -6.70 -13.37
N GLN A 235 4.73 -5.91 -12.34
CA GLN A 235 3.77 -6.12 -11.25
C GLN A 235 2.42 -5.54 -11.63
N CYS A 236 1.34 -6.19 -11.17
CA CYS A 236 -0.02 -5.74 -11.39
C CYS A 236 -0.23 -4.35 -10.77
N GLY A 237 -0.79 -3.42 -11.52
CA GLY A 237 -1.02 -2.03 -11.08
C GLY A 237 0.15 -1.08 -11.33
N VAL A 238 1.37 -1.58 -11.53
CA VAL A 238 2.52 -0.75 -11.92
C VAL A 238 2.61 -0.68 -13.44
N LYS A 239 1.60 -0.13 -14.09
CA LYS A 239 1.81 0.49 -15.40
C LYS A 239 2.58 1.77 -15.14
N THR A 240 3.83 1.79 -15.61
CA THR A 240 4.61 3.00 -15.73
C THR A 240 5.32 3.52 -14.50
N ILE A 241 6.28 2.79 -13.95
CA ILE A 241 7.48 3.43 -13.43
C ILE A 241 8.71 2.63 -13.92
N VAL A 242 8.73 2.33 -15.20
CA VAL A 242 9.98 2.01 -15.90
C VAL A 242 10.16 3.10 -16.93
N GLY A 243 10.66 4.23 -16.49
CA GLY A 243 11.35 5.16 -17.38
C GLY A 243 12.44 4.36 -18.07
N SER A 244 12.41 4.33 -19.39
CA SER A 244 13.41 3.71 -20.24
C SER A 244 14.76 4.38 -20.00
N HIS A 245 15.52 3.86 -19.04
CA HIS A 245 16.95 4.13 -18.95
C HIS A 245 17.67 2.92 -19.54
N ALA A 246 18.40 3.20 -20.60
CA ALA A 246 19.12 2.22 -21.38
C ALA A 246 20.04 1.36 -20.50
N GLY A 247 19.85 0.04 -20.51
CA GLY A 247 20.92 -0.93 -20.24
C GLY A 247 20.94 -1.66 -18.90
N GLY A 248 19.97 -1.49 -17.99
CA GLY A 248 19.93 -2.24 -16.73
C GLY A 248 18.65 -3.07 -16.58
N GLN A 249 18.75 -4.33 -16.11
CA GLN A 249 17.56 -5.08 -15.73
C GLN A 249 16.89 -4.40 -14.52
N PRO A 250 15.57 -4.14 -14.54
CA PRO A 250 14.86 -3.55 -13.41
C PRO A 250 14.91 -4.53 -12.23
N THR A 251 15.47 -4.11 -11.11
CA THR A 251 15.40 -4.85 -9.85
C THR A 251 14.09 -4.48 -9.13
N LEU A 252 13.51 -5.44 -8.41
CA LEU A 252 12.27 -5.23 -7.62
C LEU A 252 12.38 -4.04 -6.62
N GLN A 253 13.61 -3.67 -6.25
CA GLN A 253 13.93 -2.53 -5.39
C GLN A 253 13.61 -1.17 -6.01
N SER A 254 13.76 -1.01 -7.33
CA SER A 254 13.43 0.25 -8.00
C SER A 254 11.93 0.52 -7.98
N GLY A 255 11.09 -0.45 -8.28
CA GLY A 255 9.64 -0.24 -8.39
C GLY A 255 8.95 0.20 -7.09
N LEU A 256 9.28 -0.43 -5.96
CA LEU A 256 8.70 -0.04 -4.65
C LEU A 256 9.22 1.32 -4.18
N GLY A 257 10.51 1.58 -4.38
CA GLY A 257 11.12 2.87 -4.05
C GLY A 257 10.51 4.01 -4.87
N ASP A 258 10.23 3.77 -6.15
CA ASP A 258 9.64 4.76 -7.05
C ASP A 258 8.17 5.07 -6.69
N LEU A 259 7.38 4.07 -6.28
CA LEU A 259 6.01 4.27 -5.77
C LEU A 259 6.00 5.13 -4.50
N ILE A 260 6.91 4.84 -3.58
CA ILE A 260 7.06 5.60 -2.33
C ILE A 260 7.52 7.01 -2.64
N LEU A 261 8.46 7.18 -3.56
CA LEU A 261 8.96 8.49 -3.98
C LEU A 261 7.83 9.33 -4.61
N ASP A 262 7.07 8.77 -5.54
CA ASP A 262 5.92 9.45 -6.15
C ASP A 262 4.89 9.89 -5.09
N TYR A 263 4.59 9.01 -4.12
CA TYR A 263 3.75 9.37 -2.99
C TYR A 263 4.33 10.54 -2.17
N MET A 264 5.61 10.50 -1.83
CA MET A 264 6.29 11.56 -1.07
C MET A 264 6.35 12.87 -1.84
N GLN A 265 6.53 12.83 -3.16
CA GLN A 265 6.53 14.02 -4.03
C GLN A 265 5.16 14.68 -4.13
N ARG A 266 4.07 13.90 -4.00
CA ARG A 266 2.71 14.46 -3.89
C ARG A 266 2.42 15.08 -2.51
N HIS A 267 3.21 14.74 -1.50
CA HIS A 267 3.08 15.23 -0.12
C HIS A 267 4.42 15.81 0.39
N PRO A 268 5.04 16.74 -0.34
CA PRO A 268 6.42 17.15 -0.10
C PRO A 268 6.62 17.76 1.30
N ALA A 269 5.67 18.55 1.77
CA ALA A 269 5.76 19.20 3.10
C ALA A 269 5.87 18.20 4.26
N GLU A 270 5.45 16.96 4.06
CA GLU A 270 5.46 15.94 5.11
C GLU A 270 6.69 15.03 5.05
N TYR A 271 7.16 14.70 3.85
CA TYR A 271 8.13 13.60 3.66
C TYR A 271 9.43 14.03 3.00
N THR A 272 9.48 15.19 2.37
CA THR A 272 10.66 15.59 1.62
C THR A 272 11.29 16.89 2.11
N VAL A 273 12.56 17.04 1.81
CA VAL A 273 13.35 18.27 1.99
C VAL A 273 13.91 18.64 0.61
N THR A 274 13.75 19.89 0.18
CA THR A 274 14.33 20.34 -1.09
C THR A 274 15.84 20.51 -0.98
N ILE A 275 16.55 20.48 -2.12
CA ILE A 275 18.00 20.71 -2.14
C ILE A 275 18.40 22.05 -1.52
N ASP A 276 17.62 23.12 -1.72
CA ASP A 276 17.87 24.44 -1.14
C ASP A 276 17.70 24.47 0.39
N GLN A 277 16.68 23.76 0.91
CA GLN A 277 16.46 23.62 2.34
C GLN A 277 17.62 22.84 2.98
N LEU A 278 18.04 21.75 2.36
CA LEU A 278 19.16 20.96 2.86
C LEU A 278 20.46 21.74 2.80
N LYS A 279 20.75 22.44 1.68
CA LYS A 279 21.96 23.26 1.53
C LYS A 279 22.10 24.27 2.67
N LYS A 280 21.02 25.03 2.97
CA LYS A 280 21.02 26.00 4.08
C LYS A 280 21.37 25.35 5.42
N ARG A 281 20.87 24.13 5.67
CA ARG A 281 21.14 23.39 6.91
C ARG A 281 22.58 22.89 6.98
N VAL A 282 23.12 22.39 5.85
CA VAL A 282 24.52 21.94 5.75
C VAL A 282 25.48 23.10 5.94
N GLU A 283 25.26 24.24 5.28
CA GLU A 283 26.06 25.45 5.42
C GLU A 283 26.02 26.03 6.84
N ALA A 284 24.85 26.00 7.47
CA ALA A 284 24.67 26.43 8.86
C ALA A 284 25.27 25.48 9.89
N LYS A 285 25.81 24.33 9.47
CA LYS A 285 26.29 23.23 10.35
C LYS A 285 25.26 22.85 11.41
N ASP A 286 24.01 22.67 10.96
CA ASP A 286 22.87 22.35 11.81
C ASP A 286 23.12 21.08 12.63
N LYS A 287 23.22 21.24 13.95
CA LYS A 287 23.57 20.17 14.88
C LYS A 287 22.48 19.10 15.03
N ILE A 288 21.24 19.44 14.67
CA ILE A 288 20.11 18.50 14.72
C ILE A 288 20.06 17.65 13.45
N LEU A 289 20.63 18.14 12.34
CA LEU A 289 20.65 17.41 11.08
C LEU A 289 21.55 16.16 11.17
N TYR A 290 21.01 15.03 10.75
CA TYR A 290 21.75 13.80 10.47
C TYR A 290 21.55 13.43 9.00
N LEU A 291 22.58 13.56 8.21
CA LEU A 291 22.53 13.29 6.78
C LEU A 291 22.92 11.85 6.52
N LEU A 292 22.06 11.11 5.81
CA LEU A 292 22.20 9.66 5.58
C LEU A 292 22.24 9.38 4.07
N ASP A 293 23.40 8.90 3.58
CA ASP A 293 23.56 8.40 2.23
C ASP A 293 23.25 6.90 2.19
N VAL A 294 22.20 6.52 1.44
CA VAL A 294 21.77 5.11 1.32
C VAL A 294 22.17 4.48 -0.01
N ARG A 295 23.11 5.06 -0.73
CA ARG A 295 23.67 4.54 -1.97
C ARG A 295 24.64 3.39 -1.73
N THR A 296 24.97 2.68 -2.79
CA THR A 296 25.98 1.61 -2.73
C THR A 296 27.41 2.17 -2.52
N PRO A 297 28.36 1.37 -2.04
CA PRO A 297 29.75 1.82 -1.89
C PRO A 297 30.38 2.34 -3.20
N GLU A 298 30.02 1.73 -4.35
CA GLU A 298 30.49 2.14 -5.67
C GLU A 298 29.98 3.54 -6.06
N GLU A 299 28.70 3.84 -5.79
CA GLU A 299 28.13 5.15 -6.03
C GLU A 299 28.70 6.22 -5.11
N VAL A 300 28.92 5.85 -3.86
CA VAL A 300 29.51 6.75 -2.83
C VAL A 300 30.95 7.14 -3.16
N ALA A 301 31.71 6.26 -3.86
CA ALA A 301 33.08 6.54 -4.31
C ALA A 301 33.15 7.74 -5.27
N GLY A 302 32.05 8.08 -5.96
CA GLY A 302 31.93 9.25 -6.82
C GLY A 302 31.90 10.59 -6.06
N GLY A 303 31.54 10.56 -4.78
CA GLY A 303 31.42 11.71 -3.89
C GLY A 303 30.11 11.70 -3.09
N VAL A 304 30.08 12.46 -2.00
CA VAL A 304 28.96 12.55 -1.06
C VAL A 304 28.64 14.01 -0.69
N ILE A 305 27.44 14.25 -0.23
CA ILE A 305 27.11 15.57 0.40
C ILE A 305 27.87 15.64 1.73
N LYS A 306 28.50 16.78 1.98
CA LYS A 306 29.36 16.99 3.15
C LYS A 306 28.71 16.61 4.47
N GLY A 307 29.41 15.76 5.24
CA GLY A 307 28.96 15.31 6.55
C GLY A 307 27.97 14.15 6.53
N ALA A 308 27.74 13.51 5.39
CA ALA A 308 26.85 12.35 5.30
C ALA A 308 27.44 11.10 5.94
N THR A 309 26.63 10.42 6.72
CA THR A 309 26.90 9.03 7.15
C THR A 309 26.45 8.08 6.04
N LYS A 310 27.23 7.05 5.78
CA LYS A 310 27.07 6.13 4.67
C LYS A 310 26.54 4.79 5.20
N ILE A 311 25.29 4.49 4.95
CA ILE A 311 24.66 3.19 5.27
C ILE A 311 23.85 2.77 4.06
N PRO A 312 24.37 1.86 3.21
CA PRO A 312 23.62 1.33 2.07
C PRO A 312 22.24 0.83 2.48
N ILE A 313 21.24 1.00 1.59
CA ILE A 313 19.84 0.67 1.90
C ILE A 313 19.67 -0.80 2.35
N ASP A 314 20.45 -1.71 1.83
CA ASP A 314 20.45 -3.14 2.18
C ASP A 314 21.10 -3.43 3.54
N GLU A 315 22.01 -2.56 4.01
CA GLU A 315 22.58 -2.62 5.35
C GLU A 315 21.75 -1.89 6.41
N LEU A 316 20.88 -0.96 5.99
CA LEU A 316 20.12 -0.11 6.90
C LEU A 316 19.33 -0.89 7.97
N PRO A 317 18.70 -2.05 7.68
CA PRO A 317 18.05 -2.87 8.70
C PRO A 317 18.95 -3.36 9.82
N LYS A 318 20.20 -3.62 9.51
CA LYS A 318 21.19 -4.13 10.47
C LYS A 318 21.87 -3.01 11.27
N ARG A 319 21.90 -1.81 10.69
CA ARG A 319 22.67 -0.67 11.19
C ARG A 319 21.82 0.50 11.67
N ALA A 320 20.49 0.36 11.68
CA ALA A 320 19.58 1.43 12.10
C ALA A 320 19.82 1.90 13.55
N GLU A 321 20.31 1.03 14.43
CA GLU A 321 20.65 1.38 15.82
C GLU A 321 21.88 2.31 15.94
N GLU A 322 22.68 2.47 14.87
CA GLU A 322 23.78 3.43 14.80
C GLU A 322 23.27 4.86 14.60
N ILE A 323 22.02 5.02 14.18
CA ILE A 323 21.42 6.33 13.85
C ILE A 323 20.86 6.97 15.13
N PRO A 324 21.24 8.23 15.42
CA PRO A 324 20.76 8.90 16.62
C PRO A 324 19.26 9.22 16.54
N LYS A 325 18.50 8.86 17.58
CA LYS A 325 17.04 9.06 17.62
C LYS A 325 16.62 10.51 17.97
N ASP A 326 17.53 11.30 18.47
CA ASP A 326 17.33 12.68 18.88
C ASP A 326 17.58 13.69 17.73
N ARG A 327 17.97 13.21 16.55
CA ARG A 327 18.25 14.03 15.37
C ARG A 327 17.15 13.93 14.30
N GLU A 328 17.16 14.91 13.43
CA GLU A 328 16.34 14.92 12.21
C GLU A 328 17.16 14.34 11.05
N ILE A 329 16.72 13.21 10.53
CA ILE A 329 17.40 12.49 9.47
C ILE A 329 16.92 13.02 8.13
N VAL A 330 17.86 13.37 7.25
CA VAL A 330 17.58 13.54 5.83
C VAL A 330 18.33 12.44 5.08
N ALA A 331 17.56 11.48 4.56
CA ALA A 331 18.11 10.40 3.75
C ALA A 331 18.19 10.82 2.29
N TYR A 332 19.24 10.43 1.56
CA TYR A 332 19.32 10.63 0.13
C TYR A 332 19.93 9.42 -0.59
N CYS A 333 19.56 9.26 -1.85
CA CYS A 333 20.19 8.33 -2.78
C CYS A 333 20.48 9.04 -4.12
N ALA A 334 20.60 8.30 -5.20
CA ALA A 334 20.84 8.90 -6.52
C ALA A 334 19.69 9.80 -6.98
N SER A 335 18.45 9.25 -7.05
CA SER A 335 17.27 9.90 -7.63
C SER A 335 16.05 9.99 -6.68
N GLY A 336 16.18 9.58 -5.42
CA GLY A 336 15.09 9.68 -4.42
C GLY A 336 14.42 8.36 -4.04
N ALA A 337 14.33 7.36 -4.92
CA ALA A 337 13.57 6.14 -4.69
C ALA A 337 14.02 5.32 -3.45
N ARG A 338 15.32 5.06 -3.32
CA ARG A 338 15.88 4.33 -2.17
C ARG A 338 15.81 5.13 -0.87
N SER A 339 15.99 6.44 -0.93
CA SER A 339 15.88 7.30 0.25
C SER A 339 14.44 7.47 0.71
N ALA A 340 13.47 7.44 -0.20
CA ALA A 340 12.05 7.38 0.14
C ALA A 340 11.74 6.09 0.93
N LEU A 341 12.20 4.94 0.46
CA LEU A 341 12.07 3.67 1.19
C LEU A 341 12.76 3.72 2.57
N ALA A 342 13.99 4.25 2.64
CA ALA A 342 14.73 4.42 3.89
C ALA A 342 13.99 5.35 4.87
N THR A 343 13.37 6.40 4.37
CA THR A 343 12.58 7.36 5.17
C THR A 343 11.38 6.68 5.83
N LEU A 344 10.60 5.92 5.07
CA LEU A 344 9.47 5.16 5.65
C LEU A 344 9.94 4.12 6.67
N TYR A 345 11.01 3.40 6.35
CA TYR A 345 11.63 2.44 7.25
C TYR A 345 12.00 3.06 8.61
N LEU A 346 12.67 4.22 8.57
CA LEU A 346 13.11 4.92 9.76
C LEU A 346 11.92 5.49 10.55
N ARG A 347 10.93 6.09 9.86
CA ARG A 347 9.71 6.60 10.51
C ARG A 347 8.92 5.53 11.23
N ALA A 348 8.78 4.34 10.64
CA ALA A 348 8.14 3.18 11.28
C ALA A 348 8.84 2.75 12.59
N ARG A 349 10.09 3.17 12.80
CA ARG A 349 10.87 2.93 14.04
C ARG A 349 10.94 4.14 14.97
N GLY A 350 10.13 5.16 14.70
CA GLY A 350 10.05 6.36 15.54
C GLY A 350 11.15 7.39 15.31
N PHE A 351 11.93 7.27 14.23
CA PHE A 351 12.88 8.31 13.83
C PHE A 351 12.16 9.47 13.13
N LYS A 352 12.67 10.69 13.29
CA LYS A 352 12.27 11.85 12.50
C LYS A 352 13.05 11.86 11.19
N ALA A 353 12.50 11.27 10.14
CA ALA A 353 13.19 11.12 8.86
C ALA A 353 12.43 11.75 7.70
N ASN A 354 13.16 12.34 6.78
CA ASN A 354 12.69 12.88 5.49
C ASN A 354 13.62 12.42 4.37
N SER A 355 13.12 12.39 3.13
CA SER A 355 13.89 12.13 1.92
C SER A 355 14.34 13.43 1.28
N LEU A 356 15.56 13.48 0.76
CA LEU A 356 15.96 14.55 -0.15
C LEU A 356 15.23 14.36 -1.47
N ASP A 357 14.49 15.39 -1.87
CA ASP A 357 13.75 15.37 -3.13
C ASP A 357 14.73 15.23 -4.31
N HIS A 358 14.39 14.39 -5.29
CA HIS A 358 15.22 14.04 -6.46
C HIS A 358 16.67 13.57 -6.16
N GLY A 359 17.05 13.40 -4.89
CA GLY A 359 18.32 12.82 -4.48
C GLY A 359 19.56 13.68 -4.78
N ILE A 360 20.74 13.01 -4.84
CA ILE A 360 22.02 13.71 -5.05
C ILE A 360 22.19 14.18 -6.50
N HIS A 361 21.52 13.61 -7.48
CA HIS A 361 21.63 14.04 -8.87
C HIS A 361 21.19 15.50 -9.03
N GLU A 362 20.05 15.91 -8.46
CA GLU A 362 19.60 17.29 -8.50
C GLU A 362 20.55 18.21 -7.72
N TRP A 363 21.13 17.73 -6.61
CA TRP A 363 22.17 18.48 -5.86
C TRP A 363 23.40 18.77 -6.71
N GLU A 364 23.88 17.79 -7.48
CA GLU A 364 25.02 17.93 -8.40
C GLU A 364 24.69 18.81 -9.61
N GLU A 365 23.50 18.66 -10.20
CA GLU A 365 23.02 19.49 -11.33
C GLU A 365 22.89 20.96 -10.92
N ALA A 366 22.51 21.24 -9.68
CA ALA A 366 22.49 22.60 -9.12
C ALA A 366 23.90 23.15 -8.83
N GLY A 367 24.95 22.38 -9.06
CA GLY A 367 26.33 22.77 -8.80
C GLY A 367 26.69 22.87 -7.32
N TYR A 368 25.97 22.18 -6.44
CA TYR A 368 26.23 22.20 -5.01
C TYR A 368 27.40 21.28 -4.64
N PRO A 369 28.19 21.63 -3.59
CA PRO A 369 29.44 20.95 -3.29
C PRO A 369 29.25 19.52 -2.80
N ILE A 370 30.07 18.61 -3.33
CA ILE A 370 30.25 17.23 -2.87
C ILE A 370 31.68 17.03 -2.37
N GLU A 371 31.86 16.13 -1.39
CA GLU A 371 33.16 15.68 -0.90
C GLU A 371 33.50 14.34 -1.56
N LYS A 372 34.71 14.20 -2.09
CA LYS A 372 35.26 12.95 -2.64
C LYS A 372 36.01 12.14 -1.58
#